data_7a2af2ae8663cbd547f3da605a7e65b4
#
_entry.id   7a2af2ae8663cbd547f3da605a7e65b4
#
_cell.length_a   1.000
_cell.length_b   1.000
_cell.length_c   1.000
_cell.angle_alpha   90.00
_cell.angle_beta   90.00
_cell.angle_gamma   90.00
#
_symmetry.space_group_name_H-M   'P 1'
#
loop_
_entity.id
_entity.type
_entity.pdbx_description
1 polymer ?
#
loop_
_entity_poly.entity_id
_entity_poly.type
_entity_poly.pdbx_seq_one_letter_code
_entity_poly.pdbx_strand_id
1 'polypeptide(L)'
;MIIKTFLSATALALVANSALAEGKLSVYHWFEYIPAELVEKFSTKYDVDVTIDTFDSNESMLASLKAGTMGSYDVAVPGDYMVEIMVGLGLLDTIAEGELKNLNNVEQQWLDVPFDSGRKHSIPYQWGSTSFSVNRDAYSGNINTTDIIFNPPEQLKGKINVLDSQGEVMAMAALHLGIPQCSTDRDQLKSLDALLQSAKEHWASFGSDTAKEVLVSGDAAVGMIWNGYGARARAEGANIEYSYPDQGYVVWMDNVVLLNEAPNRANAILFMDFLLEPENIAAVTNYAMYADGIKGSTPFLDAELASSPEHNPREGSGAGVFVSVCDQTTQEVYDQIWTRLRS
;
A
#
# COMPACT_ATOMS: atom_id res chain seq x y z
N MET A 1 -44.61 30.38 -63.48
CA MET A 1 -43.34 29.66 -63.50
C MET A 1 -42.82 29.70 -62.06
N ILE A 2 -43.06 28.62 -61.32
CA ILE A 2 -42.79 28.55 -59.90
C ILE A 2 -41.51 27.67 -59.70
N ILE A 3 -40.43 28.30 -59.27
CA ILE A 3 -39.17 27.64 -58.96
C ILE A 3 -39.24 27.11 -57.54
N LYS A 4 -39.22 25.78 -57.39
CA LYS A 4 -39.08 25.11 -56.10
C LYS A 4 -37.59 24.91 -55.78
N THR A 5 -37.10 25.61 -54.76
CA THR A 5 -35.76 25.44 -54.23
C THR A 5 -35.78 24.27 -53.22
N PHE A 6 -35.04 23.21 -53.52
CA PHE A 6 -34.78 22.12 -52.58
C PHE A 6 -33.60 22.50 -51.68
N LEU A 7 -33.82 22.66 -50.39
CA LEU A 7 -32.76 22.71 -49.38
C LEU A 7 -32.41 21.26 -49.00
N SER A 8 -31.22 20.83 -49.37
CA SER A 8 -30.63 19.58 -48.85
C SER A 8 -29.96 19.87 -47.53
N ALA A 9 -30.51 19.34 -46.45
CA ALA A 9 -29.87 19.33 -45.14
C ALA A 9 -28.89 18.15 -45.08
N THR A 10 -27.59 18.48 -45.11
CA THR A 10 -26.52 17.50 -44.88
C THR A 10 -26.35 17.33 -43.36
N ALA A 11 -26.82 16.21 -42.83
CA ALA A 11 -26.55 15.84 -41.42
C ALA A 11 -25.08 15.41 -41.30
N LEU A 12 -24.26 16.24 -40.65
CA LEU A 12 -22.93 15.86 -40.20
C LEU A 12 -23.08 14.91 -39.01
N ALA A 13 -22.89 13.61 -39.22
CA ALA A 13 -22.74 12.67 -38.16
C ALA A 13 -21.35 12.90 -37.51
N LEU A 14 -21.32 13.47 -36.32
CA LEU A 14 -20.13 13.42 -35.44
C LEU A 14 -19.95 11.96 -35.03
N VAL A 15 -19.03 11.28 -35.68
CA VAL A 15 -18.46 10.03 -35.16
C VAL A 15 -17.55 10.45 -34.01
N ALA A 16 -18.01 10.28 -32.78
CA ALA A 16 -17.15 10.31 -31.64
C ALA A 16 -16.19 9.12 -31.77
N ASN A 17 -15.01 9.36 -32.33
CA ASN A 17 -13.88 8.46 -32.19
C ASN A 17 -13.53 8.44 -30.72
N SER A 18 -13.93 7.38 -30.01
CA SER A 18 -13.20 6.97 -28.80
C SER A 18 -11.78 6.67 -29.28
N ALA A 19 -10.87 7.62 -29.12
CA ALA A 19 -9.46 7.36 -29.30
C ALA A 19 -9.11 6.24 -28.29
N LEU A 20 -8.91 5.03 -28.81
CA LEU A 20 -8.19 3.99 -28.08
C LEU A 20 -6.82 4.60 -27.77
N ALA A 21 -6.41 4.58 -26.54
CA ALA A 21 -5.09 5.02 -26.16
C ALA A 21 -4.12 3.94 -26.64
N GLU A 22 -3.48 4.18 -27.78
CA GLU A 22 -2.34 3.37 -28.23
C GLU A 22 -1.11 3.88 -27.50
N GLY A 23 -0.22 2.98 -27.00
CA GLY A 23 1.04 3.45 -26.46
C GLY A 23 1.58 2.68 -25.27
N LYS A 24 2.14 3.42 -24.31
CA LYS A 24 2.84 2.87 -23.16
C LYS A 24 2.20 3.31 -21.84
N LEU A 25 2.44 2.53 -20.78
CA LEU A 25 2.15 2.88 -19.41
C LEU A 25 3.30 2.40 -18.54
N SER A 26 3.86 3.29 -17.74
CA SER A 26 4.93 2.96 -16.77
C SER A 26 4.38 3.12 -15.36
N VAL A 27 4.39 2.02 -14.61
CA VAL A 27 3.83 1.91 -13.26
C VAL A 27 4.95 1.70 -12.26
N TYR A 28 5.02 2.51 -11.20
CA TYR A 28 5.93 2.31 -10.08
C TYR A 28 5.16 1.70 -8.92
N HIS A 29 5.45 0.44 -8.58
CA HIS A 29 4.58 -0.42 -7.80
C HIS A 29 5.33 -1.12 -6.65
N TRP A 30 4.60 -1.75 -5.76
CA TRP A 30 5.16 -2.70 -4.80
C TRP A 30 5.46 -4.04 -5.49
N PHE A 31 6.42 -4.77 -4.94
CA PHE A 31 6.74 -6.12 -5.39
C PHE A 31 5.56 -7.09 -5.13
N GLU A 32 5.29 -8.01 -6.07
CA GLU A 32 4.22 -9.03 -5.98
C GLU A 32 2.84 -8.50 -5.56
N TYR A 33 2.38 -7.38 -6.11
CA TYR A 33 1.16 -6.71 -5.63
C TYR A 33 0.09 -6.48 -6.70
N ILE A 34 0.33 -6.91 -7.92
CA ILE A 34 -0.63 -6.95 -9.02
C ILE A 34 -0.44 -8.23 -9.83
N PRO A 35 -1.52 -9.01 -10.16
CA PRO A 35 -1.38 -10.22 -10.94
C PRO A 35 -1.04 -9.92 -12.40
N ALA A 36 -0.13 -10.70 -12.99
CA ALA A 36 0.32 -10.52 -14.37
C ALA A 36 -0.84 -10.62 -15.37
N GLU A 37 -1.81 -11.49 -15.11
CA GLU A 37 -2.99 -11.68 -15.95
C GLU A 37 -3.88 -10.44 -16.02
N LEU A 38 -3.94 -9.66 -14.94
CA LEU A 38 -4.68 -8.40 -14.92
C LEU A 38 -3.98 -7.33 -15.76
N VAL A 39 -2.65 -7.27 -15.69
CA VAL A 39 -1.82 -6.40 -16.52
C VAL A 39 -2.00 -6.75 -18.00
N GLU A 40 -1.96 -8.04 -18.35
CA GLU A 40 -2.20 -8.52 -19.71
C GLU A 40 -3.63 -8.21 -20.18
N LYS A 41 -4.65 -8.35 -19.32
CA LYS A 41 -6.05 -7.96 -19.58
C LYS A 41 -6.15 -6.48 -19.95
N PHE A 42 -5.47 -5.60 -19.20
CA PHE A 42 -5.41 -4.16 -19.48
C PHE A 42 -4.71 -3.90 -20.82
N SER A 43 -3.50 -4.43 -20.99
CA SER A 43 -2.70 -4.28 -22.22
C SER A 43 -3.48 -4.69 -23.47
N THR A 44 -4.15 -5.84 -23.42
CA THR A 44 -4.94 -6.35 -24.54
C THR A 44 -6.20 -5.51 -24.80
N LYS A 45 -6.90 -5.07 -23.73
CA LYS A 45 -8.15 -4.28 -23.84
C LYS A 45 -7.91 -2.92 -24.48
N TYR A 46 -6.77 -2.29 -24.21
CA TYR A 46 -6.49 -0.90 -24.58
C TYR A 46 -5.35 -0.73 -25.59
N ASP A 47 -4.70 -1.81 -26.01
CA ASP A 47 -3.51 -1.79 -26.89
C ASP A 47 -2.38 -0.94 -26.30
N VAL A 48 -2.09 -1.13 -24.98
CA VAL A 48 -1.09 -0.41 -24.21
C VAL A 48 -0.02 -1.37 -23.71
N ASP A 49 1.25 -1.06 -24.00
CA ASP A 49 2.40 -1.76 -23.44
C ASP A 49 2.68 -1.28 -22.01
N VAL A 50 2.50 -2.16 -21.02
CA VAL A 50 2.65 -1.84 -19.59
C VAL A 50 3.98 -2.32 -19.06
N THR A 51 4.73 -1.40 -18.45
CA THR A 51 5.96 -1.71 -17.72
C THR A 51 5.73 -1.45 -16.23
N ILE A 52 6.16 -2.39 -15.39
CA ILE A 52 6.09 -2.25 -13.92
C ILE A 52 7.50 -2.32 -13.37
N ASP A 53 7.91 -1.25 -12.70
CA ASP A 53 9.09 -1.23 -11.84
C ASP A 53 8.64 -1.25 -10.37
N THR A 54 9.47 -1.81 -9.48
CA THR A 54 9.11 -1.99 -8.08
C THR A 54 9.97 -1.17 -7.12
N PHE A 55 9.38 -0.88 -5.95
CA PHE A 55 10.06 -0.30 -4.80
C PHE A 55 9.69 -1.12 -3.54
N ASP A 56 10.51 -1.02 -2.51
CA ASP A 56 10.38 -1.76 -1.25
C ASP A 56 9.89 -0.91 -0.06
N SER A 57 9.87 0.42 -0.22
CA SER A 57 9.31 1.34 0.78
C SER A 57 8.84 2.65 0.15
N ASN A 58 7.89 3.32 0.81
CA ASN A 58 7.41 4.65 0.41
C ASN A 58 8.57 5.66 0.35
N GLU A 59 9.50 5.55 1.28
CA GLU A 59 10.66 6.44 1.39
C GLU A 59 11.63 6.26 0.21
N SER A 60 11.90 5.00 -0.19
CA SER A 60 12.77 4.70 -1.34
C SER A 60 12.12 5.15 -2.65
N MET A 61 10.80 4.95 -2.80
CA MET A 61 10.02 5.46 -3.93
C MET A 61 10.13 6.99 -4.03
N LEU A 62 9.85 7.72 -2.94
CA LEU A 62 9.92 9.18 -2.91
C LEU A 62 11.33 9.68 -3.23
N ALA A 63 12.35 9.06 -2.66
CA ALA A 63 13.75 9.42 -2.91
C ALA A 63 14.11 9.25 -4.39
N SER A 64 13.70 8.15 -5.02
CA SER A 64 13.91 7.90 -6.46
C SER A 64 13.23 8.96 -7.33
N LEU A 65 11.95 9.26 -7.08
CA LEU A 65 11.19 10.28 -7.82
C LEU A 65 11.85 11.65 -7.71
N LYS A 66 12.30 12.05 -6.51
CA LYS A 66 13.02 13.31 -6.28
C LYS A 66 14.42 13.34 -6.91
N ALA A 67 15.04 12.19 -7.08
CA ALA A 67 16.35 12.08 -7.74
C ALA A 67 16.30 12.20 -9.28
N GLY A 68 15.11 12.35 -9.86
CA GLY A 68 14.90 12.62 -11.28
C GLY A 68 14.24 11.51 -12.09
N THR A 69 13.64 10.50 -11.44
CA THR A 69 12.90 9.46 -12.16
C THR A 69 11.41 9.81 -12.36
N MET A 70 10.95 11.01 -11.96
CA MET A 70 9.55 11.43 -12.02
C MET A 70 8.95 11.24 -13.43
N GLY A 71 9.59 11.75 -14.48
CA GLY A 71 9.13 11.62 -15.87
C GLY A 71 9.34 10.22 -16.49
N SER A 72 9.76 9.22 -15.71
CA SER A 72 9.87 7.83 -16.16
C SER A 72 8.60 7.03 -15.89
N TYR A 73 7.74 7.53 -15.01
CA TYR A 73 6.52 6.83 -14.58
C TYR A 73 5.28 7.68 -14.82
N ASP A 74 4.15 7.02 -15.04
CA ASP A 74 2.84 7.63 -15.23
C ASP A 74 2.02 7.60 -13.94
N VAL A 75 2.07 6.46 -13.24
CA VAL A 75 1.42 6.24 -11.95
C VAL A 75 2.39 5.62 -10.95
N ALA A 76 2.11 5.86 -9.66
CA ALA A 76 2.76 5.17 -8.56
C ALA A 76 1.70 4.66 -7.56
N VAL A 77 2.11 3.75 -6.66
CA VAL A 77 1.18 3.13 -5.70
C VAL A 77 1.67 3.36 -4.25
N PRO A 78 1.66 4.63 -3.76
CA PRO A 78 2.05 4.95 -2.40
C PRO A 78 1.00 4.58 -1.35
N GLY A 79 1.44 4.42 -0.11
CA GLY A 79 0.58 4.40 1.07
C GLY A 79 -0.03 5.78 1.37
N ASP A 80 -1.05 5.79 2.23
CA ASP A 80 -1.86 6.95 2.59
C ASP A 80 -1.05 8.18 3.04
N TYR A 81 -0.17 8.03 4.05
CA TYR A 81 0.67 9.13 4.53
C TYR A 81 1.60 9.69 3.46
N MET A 82 2.06 8.82 2.55
CA MET A 82 2.94 9.24 1.45
C MET A 82 2.17 10.02 0.38
N VAL A 83 0.88 9.70 0.14
CA VAL A 83 0.02 10.52 -0.72
C VAL A 83 -0.04 11.95 -0.19
N GLU A 84 -0.25 12.15 1.11
CA GLU A 84 -0.27 13.48 1.74
C GLU A 84 1.05 14.24 1.52
N ILE A 85 2.17 13.57 1.74
CA ILE A 85 3.52 14.12 1.50
C ILE A 85 3.69 14.52 0.03
N MET A 86 3.33 13.65 -0.91
CA MET A 86 3.49 13.88 -2.35
C MET A 86 2.59 15.03 -2.84
N VAL A 87 1.36 15.16 -2.32
CA VAL A 87 0.49 16.32 -2.58
C VAL A 87 1.16 17.61 -2.10
N GLY A 88 1.66 17.61 -0.86
CA GLY A 88 2.36 18.76 -0.28
C GLY A 88 3.63 19.18 -1.05
N LEU A 89 4.30 18.25 -1.70
CA LEU A 89 5.49 18.48 -2.53
C LEU A 89 5.16 18.84 -3.99
N GLY A 90 3.89 18.79 -4.41
CA GLY A 90 3.47 19.05 -5.80
C GLY A 90 3.93 18.00 -6.80
N LEU A 91 4.07 16.74 -6.36
CA LEU A 91 4.52 15.62 -7.19
C LEU A 91 3.37 14.91 -7.92
N LEU A 92 2.12 15.23 -7.57
CA LEU A 92 0.93 14.59 -8.12
C LEU A 92 0.16 15.54 -9.05
N ASP A 93 -0.29 15.00 -10.19
CA ASP A 93 -1.21 15.70 -11.08
C ASP A 93 -2.65 15.60 -10.54
N THR A 94 -3.51 16.46 -11.01
CA THR A 94 -4.92 16.49 -10.62
C THR A 94 -5.76 15.66 -11.58
N ILE A 95 -6.61 14.82 -11.03
CA ILE A 95 -7.66 14.09 -11.75
C ILE A 95 -8.87 15.02 -11.86
N ALA A 96 -9.25 15.39 -13.07
CA ALA A 96 -10.38 16.27 -13.27
C ALA A 96 -11.72 15.54 -13.02
N GLU A 97 -12.74 16.30 -12.63
CA GLU A 97 -14.09 15.76 -12.47
C GLU A 97 -14.57 15.08 -13.76
N GLY A 98 -15.01 13.83 -13.64
CA GLY A 98 -15.52 13.03 -14.76
C GLY A 98 -14.45 12.33 -15.61
N GLU A 99 -13.16 12.47 -15.32
CA GLU A 99 -12.11 11.68 -16.00
C GLU A 99 -12.20 10.19 -15.62
N LEU A 100 -12.51 9.88 -14.36
CA LEU A 100 -12.74 8.51 -13.92
C LEU A 100 -14.24 8.18 -13.97
N LYS A 101 -14.64 7.34 -14.90
CA LYS A 101 -16.05 6.95 -15.10
C LYS A 101 -16.56 6.04 -13.99
N ASN A 102 -15.64 5.24 -13.42
CA ASN A 102 -15.93 4.25 -12.39
C ASN A 102 -15.70 4.76 -10.95
N LEU A 103 -15.41 6.05 -10.75
CA LEU A 103 -15.17 6.61 -9.41
C LEU A 103 -16.34 6.37 -8.44
N ASN A 104 -17.58 6.29 -8.93
CA ASN A 104 -18.77 5.97 -8.13
C ASN A 104 -18.76 4.56 -7.54
N ASN A 105 -17.89 3.66 -8.02
CA ASN A 105 -17.69 2.33 -7.45
C ASN A 105 -16.89 2.38 -6.15
N VAL A 106 -16.16 3.45 -5.88
CA VAL A 106 -15.48 3.60 -4.59
C VAL A 106 -16.49 3.60 -3.44
N GLU A 107 -16.21 2.86 -2.38
CA GLU A 107 -17.02 2.85 -1.17
C GLU A 107 -17.06 4.25 -0.53
N GLN A 108 -18.23 4.59 0.06
CA GLN A 108 -18.48 5.94 0.57
C GLN A 108 -17.43 6.41 1.58
N GLN A 109 -16.94 5.51 2.43
CA GLN A 109 -15.93 5.80 3.44
C GLN A 109 -14.57 6.17 2.84
N TRP A 110 -14.29 5.77 1.59
CA TRP A 110 -13.03 6.01 0.91
C TRP A 110 -13.09 7.13 -0.15
N LEU A 111 -14.25 7.77 -0.34
CA LEU A 111 -14.40 8.90 -1.29
C LEU A 111 -13.81 10.20 -0.78
N ASP A 112 -13.86 10.43 0.53
CA ASP A 112 -13.31 11.65 1.15
C ASP A 112 -12.39 11.24 2.30
N VAL A 113 -11.10 11.23 2.01
CA VAL A 113 -10.05 10.79 2.93
C VAL A 113 -9.15 11.97 3.31
N PRO A 114 -8.61 12.02 4.55
CA PRO A 114 -7.83 13.17 5.02
C PRO A 114 -6.60 13.48 4.16
N PHE A 115 -5.95 12.47 3.63
CA PHE A 115 -4.73 12.58 2.84
C PHE A 115 -4.96 13.00 1.37
N ASP A 116 -6.20 12.88 0.85
CA ASP A 116 -6.58 13.35 -0.50
C ASP A 116 -8.08 13.63 -0.57
N SER A 117 -8.48 14.77 -0.03
CA SER A 117 -9.90 15.16 0.05
C SER A 117 -10.54 15.26 -1.33
N GLY A 118 -11.61 14.47 -1.51
CA GLY A 118 -12.36 14.36 -2.76
C GLY A 118 -11.66 13.59 -3.86
N ARG A 119 -10.63 12.78 -3.54
CA ARG A 119 -9.91 11.93 -4.50
C ARG A 119 -9.42 12.67 -5.74
N LYS A 120 -8.73 13.79 -5.51
CA LYS A 120 -8.24 14.66 -6.59
C LYS A 120 -6.97 14.17 -7.24
N HIS A 121 -6.20 13.33 -6.57
CA HIS A 121 -4.87 12.88 -7.00
C HIS A 121 -4.75 11.36 -7.01
N SER A 122 -5.66 10.64 -6.33
CA SER A 122 -5.55 9.21 -6.09
C SER A 122 -6.87 8.47 -6.19
N ILE A 123 -6.77 7.16 -6.40
CA ILE A 123 -7.87 6.21 -6.18
C ILE A 123 -7.45 5.19 -5.12
N PRO A 124 -8.38 4.61 -4.33
CA PRO A 124 -8.05 3.51 -3.43
C PRO A 124 -7.60 2.29 -4.26
N TYR A 125 -6.58 1.60 -3.75
CA TYR A 125 -6.09 0.37 -4.35
C TYR A 125 -6.36 -0.81 -3.42
N GLN A 126 -5.59 -0.95 -2.36
CA GLN A 126 -5.76 -1.98 -1.34
C GLN A 126 -5.57 -1.37 0.05
N TRP A 127 -6.18 -1.97 1.06
CA TRP A 127 -5.93 -1.59 2.45
C TRP A 127 -5.71 -2.83 3.33
N GLY A 128 -4.97 -2.68 4.40
CA GLY A 128 -4.60 -3.77 5.26
C GLY A 128 -4.00 -3.33 6.58
N SER A 129 -3.31 -4.26 7.21
CA SER A 129 -2.62 -4.02 8.48
C SER A 129 -1.19 -4.51 8.46
N THR A 130 -0.36 -3.85 9.26
CA THR A 130 1.00 -4.25 9.59
C THR A 130 1.07 -4.65 11.05
N SER A 131 1.58 -5.85 11.27
CA SER A 131 1.90 -6.37 12.59
C SER A 131 3.03 -7.39 12.44
N PHE A 132 2.89 -8.59 12.99
CA PHE A 132 3.87 -9.66 12.82
C PHE A 132 3.22 -11.02 12.82
N SER A 133 3.85 -11.96 12.12
CA SER A 133 3.52 -13.38 12.17
C SER A 133 4.58 -14.15 12.95
N VAL A 134 4.13 -15.17 13.67
CA VAL A 134 4.99 -16.02 14.50
C VAL A 134 4.87 -17.48 14.04
N ASN A 135 5.99 -18.12 13.78
CA ASN A 135 6.05 -19.55 13.52
C ASN A 135 5.73 -20.33 14.80
N ARG A 136 4.60 -21.06 14.76
CA ARG A 136 4.07 -21.78 15.94
C ARG A 136 4.84 -23.06 16.27
N ASP A 137 5.66 -23.55 15.36
CA ASP A 137 6.62 -24.65 15.65
C ASP A 137 7.83 -24.14 16.45
N ALA A 138 8.21 -22.86 16.26
CA ALA A 138 9.30 -22.23 16.98
C ALA A 138 8.88 -21.62 18.33
N TYR A 139 7.61 -21.15 18.43
CA TYR A 139 7.11 -20.46 19.61
C TYR A 139 5.64 -20.73 19.90
N SER A 140 5.35 -21.34 21.05
CA SER A 140 3.99 -21.67 21.50
C SER A 140 3.41 -20.71 22.56
N GLY A 141 4.18 -19.65 22.94
CA GLY A 141 3.75 -18.69 23.96
C GLY A 141 2.75 -17.65 23.47
N ASN A 142 2.51 -16.64 24.30
CA ASN A 142 1.63 -15.52 23.95
C ASN A 142 2.26 -14.66 22.84
N ILE A 143 1.52 -14.44 21.76
CA ILE A 143 1.94 -13.59 20.64
C ILE A 143 1.18 -12.26 20.60
N ASN A 144 0.18 -12.04 21.46
CA ASN A 144 -0.67 -10.86 21.43
C ASN A 144 -0.03 -9.64 22.16
N THR A 145 1.26 -9.48 21.99
CA THR A 145 2.03 -8.38 22.58
C THR A 145 3.16 -7.96 21.66
N THR A 146 3.39 -6.67 21.56
CA THR A 146 4.52 -6.10 20.80
C THR A 146 5.88 -6.43 21.41
N ASP A 147 5.94 -7.00 22.62
CA ASP A 147 7.18 -7.54 23.22
C ASP A 147 7.83 -8.59 22.30
N ILE A 148 7.05 -9.30 21.51
CA ILE A 148 7.59 -10.28 20.54
C ILE A 148 8.63 -9.66 19.60
N ILE A 149 8.46 -8.38 19.24
CA ILE A 149 9.39 -7.65 18.39
C ILE A 149 10.41 -6.85 19.21
N PHE A 150 9.97 -6.14 20.26
CA PHE A 150 10.80 -5.14 20.93
C PHE A 150 11.51 -5.64 22.20
N ASN A 151 10.98 -6.70 22.84
CA ASN A 151 11.57 -7.32 24.04
C ASN A 151 11.35 -8.84 24.00
N PRO A 152 11.86 -9.52 22.94
CA PRO A 152 11.49 -10.89 22.67
C PRO A 152 11.96 -11.87 23.73
N PRO A 153 11.18 -12.96 23.96
CA PRO A 153 11.63 -14.11 24.71
C PRO A 153 12.95 -14.67 24.15
N GLU A 154 13.80 -15.22 25.02
CA GLU A 154 15.15 -15.70 24.68
C GLU A 154 15.19 -16.60 23.44
N GLN A 155 14.21 -17.47 23.29
CA GLN A 155 14.12 -18.44 22.18
C GLN A 155 13.84 -17.79 20.81
N LEU A 156 13.38 -16.52 20.78
CA LEU A 156 13.11 -15.75 19.54
C LEU A 156 14.23 -14.79 19.18
N LYS A 157 15.17 -14.52 20.10
CA LYS A 157 16.30 -13.62 19.84
C LYS A 157 17.14 -14.10 18.66
N GLY A 158 17.51 -13.18 17.78
CA GLY A 158 18.27 -13.48 16.57
C GLY A 158 17.49 -14.26 15.49
N LYS A 159 16.14 -14.29 15.61
CA LYS A 159 15.26 -14.99 14.65
C LYS A 159 14.08 -14.10 14.20
N ILE A 160 14.22 -12.79 14.26
CA ILE A 160 13.17 -11.83 13.95
C ILE A 160 13.56 -11.06 12.70
N ASN A 161 12.71 -11.08 11.68
CA ASN A 161 12.79 -10.16 10.54
C ASN A 161 11.91 -8.94 10.83
N VAL A 162 12.41 -7.75 10.54
CA VAL A 162 11.68 -6.49 10.66
C VAL A 162 11.56 -5.85 9.29
N LEU A 163 10.45 -5.18 9.00
CA LEU A 163 10.25 -4.48 7.75
C LEU A 163 11.29 -3.35 7.56
N ASP A 164 11.72 -3.15 6.33
CA ASP A 164 12.52 -2.00 5.93
C ASP A 164 11.62 -0.79 5.61
N SER A 165 10.74 -0.48 6.54
CA SER A 165 9.74 0.58 6.45
C SER A 165 9.80 1.45 7.71
N GLN A 166 10.44 2.62 7.60
CA GLN A 166 10.66 3.54 8.72
C GLN A 166 9.35 3.91 9.42
N GLY A 167 8.36 4.37 8.67
CA GLY A 167 7.11 4.87 9.23
C GLY A 167 6.39 3.82 10.07
N GLU A 168 6.30 2.59 9.56
CA GLU A 168 5.62 1.49 10.25
C GLU A 168 6.38 0.99 11.48
N VAL A 169 7.71 0.90 11.41
CA VAL A 169 8.54 0.48 12.55
C VAL A 169 8.47 1.53 13.67
N MET A 170 8.53 2.83 13.33
CA MET A 170 8.36 3.91 14.31
C MET A 170 6.97 3.92 14.94
N ALA A 171 5.92 3.70 14.14
CA ALA A 171 4.55 3.62 14.63
C ALA A 171 4.35 2.43 15.59
N MET A 172 4.85 1.25 15.25
CA MET A 172 4.79 0.06 16.10
C MET A 172 5.58 0.26 17.42
N ALA A 173 6.74 0.93 17.36
CA ALA A 173 7.53 1.24 18.54
C ALA A 173 6.83 2.28 19.45
N ALA A 174 6.16 3.27 18.84
CA ALA A 174 5.34 4.23 19.59
C ALA A 174 4.15 3.55 20.29
N LEU A 175 3.45 2.62 19.60
CA LEU A 175 2.40 1.79 20.20
C LEU A 175 2.94 0.96 21.38
N HIS A 176 4.11 0.34 21.23
CA HIS A 176 4.74 -0.42 22.31
C HIS A 176 5.01 0.43 23.56
N LEU A 177 5.50 1.66 23.37
CA LEU A 177 5.78 2.60 24.48
C LEU A 177 4.53 3.30 25.01
N GLY A 178 3.39 3.22 24.33
CA GLY A 178 2.18 3.98 24.67
C GLY A 178 2.37 5.50 24.51
N ILE A 179 3.21 5.93 23.58
CA ILE A 179 3.46 7.35 23.27
C ILE A 179 2.82 7.75 21.94
N PRO A 180 2.49 9.04 21.75
CA PRO A 180 2.00 9.51 20.45
C PRO A 180 3.05 9.33 19.35
N GLN A 181 2.59 8.95 18.14
CA GLN A 181 3.42 9.10 16.95
C GLN A 181 3.78 10.58 16.77
N CYS A 182 4.92 10.85 16.14
CA CYS A 182 5.39 12.21 15.88
C CYS A 182 5.51 13.07 17.16
N SER A 183 5.79 12.46 18.31
CA SER A 183 5.99 13.22 19.56
C SER A 183 7.14 14.23 19.42
N THR A 184 6.93 15.46 19.86
CA THR A 184 7.97 16.49 19.99
C THR A 184 8.65 16.48 21.35
N ASP A 185 8.21 15.61 22.27
CA ASP A 185 8.79 15.45 23.59
C ASP A 185 10.14 14.72 23.49
N ARG A 186 11.21 15.39 23.96
CA ARG A 186 12.58 14.87 23.84
C ARG A 186 12.81 13.59 24.65
N ASP A 187 12.13 13.39 25.74
CA ASP A 187 12.32 12.19 26.55
C ASP A 187 11.57 11.01 25.96
N GLN A 188 10.40 11.25 25.32
CA GLN A 188 9.72 10.24 24.52
C GLN A 188 10.54 9.84 23.29
N LEU A 189 11.13 10.79 22.57
CA LEU A 189 12.01 10.50 21.42
C LEU A 189 13.27 9.72 21.83
N LYS A 190 13.87 10.05 22.98
CA LYS A 190 14.99 9.25 23.52
C LYS A 190 14.56 7.83 23.90
N SER A 191 13.37 7.69 24.47
CA SER A 191 12.83 6.37 24.83
C SER A 191 12.57 5.53 23.60
N LEU A 192 12.07 6.14 22.51
CA LEU A 192 11.86 5.49 21.22
C LEU A 192 13.19 5.00 20.62
N ASP A 193 14.21 5.88 20.57
CA ASP A 193 15.55 5.51 20.10
C ASP A 193 16.15 4.38 20.95
N ALA A 194 16.12 4.51 22.27
CA ALA A 194 16.66 3.49 23.18
C ALA A 194 15.98 2.13 23.02
N LEU A 195 14.64 2.11 22.85
CA LEU A 195 13.89 0.89 22.60
C LEU A 195 14.36 0.23 21.30
N LEU A 196 14.42 0.98 20.20
CA LEU A 196 14.78 0.46 18.89
C LEU A 196 16.23 -0.04 18.84
N GLN A 197 17.18 0.70 19.42
CA GLN A 197 18.58 0.26 19.48
C GLN A 197 18.74 -1.02 20.32
N SER A 198 18.00 -1.15 21.42
CA SER A 198 18.02 -2.38 22.22
C SER A 198 17.36 -3.55 21.50
N ALA A 199 16.23 -3.32 20.85
CA ALA A 199 15.50 -4.36 20.11
C ALA A 199 16.31 -4.89 18.92
N LYS A 200 17.04 -4.02 18.21
CA LYS A 200 17.91 -4.37 17.08
C LYS A 200 18.89 -5.49 17.42
N GLU A 201 19.41 -5.53 18.65
CA GLU A 201 20.34 -6.58 19.11
C GLU A 201 19.73 -7.99 19.02
N HIS A 202 18.41 -8.08 18.91
CA HIS A 202 17.64 -9.33 18.86
C HIS A 202 17.05 -9.61 17.48
N TRP A 203 17.19 -8.70 16.51
CA TRP A 203 16.71 -8.90 15.16
C TRP A 203 17.75 -9.58 14.27
N ALA A 204 17.31 -10.46 13.40
CA ALA A 204 18.17 -11.18 12.45
C ALA A 204 18.37 -10.38 11.15
N SER A 205 17.31 -9.71 10.69
CA SER A 205 17.31 -9.05 9.38
C SER A 205 16.29 -7.89 9.31
N PHE A 206 16.53 -7.05 8.32
CA PHE A 206 15.57 -6.09 7.81
C PHE A 206 15.22 -6.48 6.36
N GLY A 207 13.95 -6.57 6.04
CA GLY A 207 13.51 -6.86 4.69
C GLY A 207 11.98 -6.84 4.59
N SER A 208 11.46 -6.03 3.69
CA SER A 208 10.03 -5.96 3.40
C SER A 208 9.64 -7.00 2.36
N ASP A 209 10.30 -7.01 1.20
CA ASP A 209 9.99 -7.92 0.10
C ASP A 209 10.25 -9.40 0.44
N THR A 210 11.20 -9.66 1.34
CA THR A 210 11.56 -11.01 1.78
C THR A 210 10.84 -11.47 3.05
N ALA A 211 9.95 -10.65 3.62
CA ALA A 211 9.30 -10.94 4.89
C ALA A 211 8.47 -12.24 4.88
N LYS A 212 7.82 -12.55 3.75
CA LYS A 212 7.08 -13.78 3.55
C LYS A 212 8.03 -14.99 3.42
N GLU A 213 9.05 -14.88 2.57
CA GLU A 213 9.97 -15.96 2.25
C GLU A 213 10.74 -16.46 3.48
N VAL A 214 11.21 -15.54 4.35
CA VAL A 214 11.96 -15.94 5.56
C VAL A 214 11.09 -16.65 6.60
N LEU A 215 9.79 -16.41 6.59
CA LEU A 215 8.83 -17.15 7.41
C LEU A 215 8.50 -18.52 6.82
N VAL A 216 8.31 -18.60 5.51
CA VAL A 216 8.03 -19.86 4.80
C VAL A 216 9.22 -20.80 4.86
N SER A 217 10.45 -20.30 4.68
CA SER A 217 11.67 -21.09 4.78
C SER A 217 12.03 -21.49 6.22
N GLY A 218 11.50 -20.76 7.22
CA GLY A 218 11.86 -20.95 8.63
C GLY A 218 13.18 -20.27 9.03
N ASP A 219 13.75 -19.42 8.19
CA ASP A 219 14.94 -18.60 8.50
C ASP A 219 14.64 -17.57 9.57
N ALA A 220 13.37 -17.09 9.66
CA ALA A 220 12.86 -16.30 10.76
C ALA A 220 11.76 -17.07 11.51
N ALA A 221 11.78 -16.97 12.85
CA ALA A 221 10.70 -17.45 13.70
C ALA A 221 9.58 -16.39 13.87
N VAL A 222 9.91 -15.13 13.66
CA VAL A 222 8.99 -13.99 13.70
C VAL A 222 9.30 -13.08 12.53
N GLY A 223 8.28 -12.60 11.86
CA GLY A 223 8.39 -11.57 10.84
C GLY A 223 7.42 -10.44 11.11
N MET A 224 7.91 -9.20 11.28
CA MET A 224 7.06 -8.05 11.08
C MET A 224 6.64 -8.07 9.61
N ILE A 225 5.32 -8.01 9.33
CA ILE A 225 4.78 -8.37 8.03
C ILE A 225 3.40 -7.73 7.81
N TRP A 226 3.05 -7.50 6.58
CA TRP A 226 1.71 -7.11 6.17
C TRP A 226 0.77 -8.32 6.21
N ASN A 227 -0.49 -8.09 6.58
CA ASN A 227 -1.48 -9.15 6.76
C ASN A 227 -1.68 -10.03 5.51
N GLY A 228 -1.69 -9.48 4.30
CA GLY A 228 -1.78 -10.27 3.06
C GLY A 228 -0.57 -11.18 2.83
N TYR A 229 0.65 -10.69 3.10
CA TYR A 229 1.85 -11.53 3.06
C TYR A 229 1.80 -12.65 4.11
N GLY A 230 1.27 -12.34 5.30
CA GLY A 230 1.03 -13.35 6.33
C GLY A 230 0.05 -14.43 5.86
N ALA A 231 -1.06 -14.03 5.25
CA ALA A 231 -2.05 -14.93 4.68
C ALA A 231 -1.46 -15.81 3.56
N ARG A 232 -0.67 -15.23 2.67
CA ARG A 232 0.04 -15.96 1.58
C ARG A 232 1.05 -16.95 2.14
N ALA A 233 1.86 -16.56 3.13
CA ALA A 233 2.81 -17.47 3.77
C ALA A 233 2.10 -18.68 4.40
N ARG A 234 0.97 -18.47 5.06
CA ARG A 234 0.14 -19.54 5.61
C ARG A 234 -0.46 -20.43 4.50
N ALA A 235 -0.92 -19.84 3.41
CA ALA A 235 -1.43 -20.60 2.24
C ALA A 235 -0.34 -21.43 1.57
N GLU A 236 0.91 -21.00 1.60
CA GLU A 236 2.09 -21.76 1.15
C GLU A 236 2.51 -22.88 2.13
N GLY A 237 1.81 -23.04 3.25
CA GLY A 237 1.99 -24.12 4.21
C GLY A 237 2.85 -23.78 5.43
N ALA A 238 3.25 -22.52 5.63
CA ALA A 238 3.93 -22.12 6.83
C ALA A 238 2.98 -22.22 8.06
N ASN A 239 3.45 -22.86 9.14
CA ASN A 239 2.70 -22.92 10.40
C ASN A 239 2.86 -21.62 11.20
N ILE A 240 2.33 -20.53 10.65
CA ILE A 240 2.40 -19.21 11.25
C ILE A 240 1.04 -18.71 11.73
N GLU A 241 1.06 -17.82 12.72
CA GLU A 241 -0.11 -17.12 13.22
C GLU A 241 0.17 -15.61 13.20
N TYR A 242 -0.71 -14.85 12.55
CA TYR A 242 -0.65 -13.39 12.51
C TYR A 242 -1.17 -12.82 13.83
N SER A 243 -0.43 -11.89 14.41
CA SER A 243 -0.78 -11.26 15.68
C SER A 243 -1.51 -9.95 15.48
N TYR A 244 -2.50 -9.73 16.34
CA TYR A 244 -3.12 -8.43 16.59
C TYR A 244 -2.85 -8.07 18.06
N PRO A 245 -1.73 -7.36 18.38
CA PRO A 245 -1.29 -7.09 19.74
C PRO A 245 -2.27 -6.25 20.57
N ASP A 246 -2.22 -6.41 21.88
CA ASP A 246 -3.03 -5.62 22.82
C ASP A 246 -2.66 -4.12 22.79
N GLN A 247 -1.43 -3.78 22.43
CA GLN A 247 -0.97 -2.40 22.29
C GLN A 247 -1.48 -1.72 21.02
N GLY A 248 -1.91 -2.47 20.02
CA GLY A 248 -2.36 -1.98 18.72
C GLY A 248 -1.48 -2.46 17.58
N TYR A 249 -1.86 -2.09 16.38
CA TYR A 249 -1.20 -2.44 15.13
C TYR A 249 -1.35 -1.29 14.11
N VAL A 250 -0.53 -1.29 13.07
CA VAL A 250 -0.63 -0.29 12.00
C VAL A 250 -1.71 -0.73 11.01
N VAL A 251 -2.51 0.23 10.53
CA VAL A 251 -3.38 0.09 9.36
C VAL A 251 -2.90 1.05 8.28
N TRP A 252 -3.13 0.69 7.03
CA TRP A 252 -2.70 1.48 5.89
C TRP A 252 -3.65 1.29 4.70
N MET A 253 -3.60 2.26 3.78
CA MET A 253 -4.26 2.19 2.49
C MET A 253 -3.28 2.59 1.41
N ASP A 254 -3.02 1.69 0.46
CA ASP A 254 -2.32 2.03 -0.75
C ASP A 254 -3.27 2.63 -1.77
N ASN A 255 -2.74 3.55 -2.54
CA ASN A 255 -3.50 4.33 -3.49
C ASN A 255 -2.75 4.40 -4.82
N VAL A 256 -3.45 4.27 -5.93
CA VAL A 256 -2.86 4.60 -7.22
C VAL A 256 -2.95 6.10 -7.41
N VAL A 257 -1.80 6.75 -7.60
CA VAL A 257 -1.69 8.20 -7.80
C VAL A 257 -1.27 8.51 -9.23
N LEU A 258 -1.79 9.63 -9.76
CA LEU A 258 -1.36 10.18 -11.03
C LEU A 258 -0.13 11.08 -10.80
N LEU A 259 1.01 10.71 -11.37
CA LEU A 259 2.24 11.49 -11.21
C LEU A 259 2.20 12.77 -12.05
N ASN A 260 2.76 13.84 -11.50
CA ASN A 260 3.01 15.04 -12.27
C ASN A 260 4.03 14.73 -13.39
N GLU A 261 3.88 15.37 -14.54
CA GLU A 261 4.72 15.11 -15.73
C GLU A 261 4.59 13.68 -16.32
N ALA A 262 3.51 12.93 -15.98
CA ALA A 262 3.25 11.61 -16.55
C ALA A 262 3.30 11.64 -18.08
N PRO A 263 4.25 10.95 -18.74
CA PRO A 263 4.39 11.01 -20.20
C PRO A 263 3.18 10.41 -20.94
N ASN A 264 2.49 9.46 -20.32
CA ASN A 264 1.33 8.78 -20.89
C ASN A 264 0.07 8.99 -20.04
N ARG A 265 -0.21 10.23 -19.63
CA ARG A 265 -1.32 10.60 -18.73
C ARG A 265 -2.67 9.97 -19.10
N ALA A 266 -3.00 9.92 -20.39
CA ALA A 266 -4.27 9.35 -20.85
C ALA A 266 -4.37 7.84 -20.52
N ASN A 267 -3.28 7.08 -20.70
CA ASN A 267 -3.21 5.67 -20.35
C ASN A 267 -3.21 5.46 -18.82
N ALA A 268 -2.61 6.40 -18.07
CA ALA A 268 -2.67 6.41 -16.61
C ALA A 268 -4.13 6.51 -16.11
N ILE A 269 -4.91 7.45 -16.64
CA ILE A 269 -6.33 7.60 -16.31
C ILE A 269 -7.13 6.35 -16.70
N LEU A 270 -6.87 5.75 -17.87
CA LEU A 270 -7.51 4.50 -18.28
C LEU A 270 -7.19 3.34 -17.32
N PHE A 271 -5.93 3.26 -16.87
CA PHE A 271 -5.52 2.23 -15.91
C PHE A 271 -6.16 2.42 -14.54
N MET A 272 -6.20 3.66 -14.05
CA MET A 272 -6.88 3.98 -12.80
C MET A 272 -8.38 3.64 -12.88
N ASP A 273 -9.06 4.02 -13.98
CA ASP A 273 -10.48 3.73 -14.18
C ASP A 273 -10.75 2.21 -14.34
N PHE A 274 -9.84 1.48 -14.97
CA PHE A 274 -9.88 0.02 -15.12
C PHE A 274 -9.77 -0.70 -13.77
N LEU A 275 -8.93 -0.21 -12.86
CA LEU A 275 -8.79 -0.77 -11.50
C LEU A 275 -10.04 -0.53 -10.64
N LEU A 276 -10.82 0.52 -10.92
CA LEU A 276 -12.10 0.79 -10.25
C LEU A 276 -13.25 -0.11 -10.73
N GLU A 277 -13.05 -0.96 -11.73
CA GLU A 277 -14.01 -2.00 -12.10
C GLU A 277 -14.00 -3.11 -11.02
N PRO A 278 -15.15 -3.52 -10.42
CA PRO A 278 -15.20 -4.47 -9.30
C PRO A 278 -14.50 -5.81 -9.56
N GLU A 279 -14.65 -6.37 -10.75
CA GLU A 279 -13.99 -7.63 -11.15
C GLU A 279 -12.46 -7.48 -11.19
N ASN A 280 -11.96 -6.32 -11.63
CA ASN A 280 -10.53 -6.10 -11.79
C ASN A 280 -9.84 -5.89 -10.44
N ILE A 281 -10.42 -5.08 -9.56
CA ILE A 281 -9.84 -4.92 -8.21
C ILE A 281 -9.94 -6.21 -7.40
N ALA A 282 -11.01 -6.99 -7.56
CA ALA A 282 -11.12 -8.29 -6.92
C ALA A 282 -10.01 -9.26 -7.34
N ALA A 283 -9.56 -9.19 -8.60
CA ALA A 283 -8.40 -9.99 -9.04
C ALA A 283 -7.12 -9.58 -8.29
N VAL A 284 -6.93 -8.29 -8.01
CA VAL A 284 -5.83 -7.81 -7.16
C VAL A 284 -5.99 -8.33 -5.74
N THR A 285 -7.18 -8.17 -5.16
CA THR A 285 -7.51 -8.60 -3.80
C THR A 285 -7.25 -10.10 -3.60
N ASN A 286 -7.70 -10.95 -4.53
CA ASN A 286 -7.46 -12.39 -4.47
C ASN A 286 -5.96 -12.74 -4.57
N TYR A 287 -5.21 -12.02 -5.40
CA TYR A 287 -3.77 -12.24 -5.58
C TYR A 287 -2.94 -11.76 -4.38
N ALA A 288 -3.17 -10.53 -3.97
CA ALA A 288 -2.39 -9.88 -2.91
C ALA A 288 -2.87 -10.25 -1.51
N MET A 289 -4.12 -10.74 -1.40
CA MET A 289 -4.80 -11.10 -0.15
C MET A 289 -4.93 -9.91 0.81
N TYR A 290 -5.23 -8.72 0.27
CA TYR A 290 -5.62 -7.54 1.05
C TYR A 290 -7.06 -7.17 0.74
N ALA A 291 -7.65 -6.24 1.50
CA ALA A 291 -8.98 -5.75 1.22
C ALA A 291 -8.93 -4.60 0.19
N ASP A 292 -9.96 -4.50 -0.66
CA ASP A 292 -10.18 -3.36 -1.54
C ASP A 292 -11.22 -2.39 -0.97
N GLY A 293 -11.40 -1.25 -1.61
CA GLY A 293 -12.41 -0.25 -1.24
C GLY A 293 -13.47 -0.03 -2.31
N ILE A 294 -13.78 -1.05 -3.11
CA ILE A 294 -14.64 -0.94 -4.30
C ILE A 294 -15.95 -1.71 -4.13
N LYS A 295 -17.07 -1.01 -4.25
CA LYS A 295 -18.41 -1.60 -4.22
C LYS A 295 -18.57 -2.67 -5.31
N GLY A 296 -19.12 -3.82 -4.92
CA GLY A 296 -19.46 -4.88 -5.85
C GLY A 296 -18.30 -5.83 -6.17
N SER A 297 -17.13 -5.70 -5.54
CA SER A 297 -16.01 -6.64 -5.65
C SER A 297 -16.31 -8.00 -4.98
N THR A 298 -17.05 -7.99 -3.88
CA THR A 298 -17.33 -9.18 -3.05
C THR A 298 -17.77 -10.44 -3.82
N PRO A 299 -18.63 -10.40 -4.86
CA PRO A 299 -19.01 -11.60 -5.62
C PRO A 299 -17.86 -12.26 -6.41
N PHE A 300 -16.74 -11.56 -6.58
CA PHE A 300 -15.56 -12.01 -7.31
C PHE A 300 -14.41 -12.43 -6.38
N LEU A 301 -14.61 -12.30 -5.06
CA LEU A 301 -13.58 -12.66 -4.07
C LEU A 301 -13.59 -14.15 -3.75
N ASP A 302 -12.40 -14.70 -3.49
CA ASP A 302 -12.23 -16.05 -3.02
C ASP A 302 -12.82 -16.21 -1.60
N ALA A 303 -13.58 -17.30 -1.39
CA ALA A 303 -14.28 -17.51 -0.13
C ALA A 303 -13.35 -17.64 1.10
N GLU A 304 -12.13 -18.09 0.90
CA GLU A 304 -11.12 -18.25 1.96
C GLU A 304 -10.62 -16.91 2.48
N LEU A 305 -10.61 -15.88 1.63
CA LEU A 305 -10.12 -14.55 2.00
C LEU A 305 -10.96 -13.94 3.14
N ALA A 306 -12.28 -14.03 3.05
CA ALA A 306 -13.21 -13.45 4.04
C ALA A 306 -13.08 -14.08 5.44
N SER A 307 -12.61 -15.33 5.52
CA SER A 307 -12.44 -16.08 6.78
C SER A 307 -10.98 -16.09 7.29
N SER A 308 -10.06 -15.49 6.57
CA SER A 308 -8.64 -15.46 6.93
C SER A 308 -8.43 -14.72 8.26
N PRO A 309 -7.71 -15.32 9.24
CA PRO A 309 -7.44 -14.68 10.52
C PRO A 309 -6.60 -13.40 10.37
N GLU A 310 -5.84 -13.29 9.29
CA GLU A 310 -5.03 -12.12 8.97
C GLU A 310 -5.88 -10.88 8.60
N HIS A 311 -7.19 -11.08 8.29
CA HIS A 311 -8.13 -10.01 7.96
C HIS A 311 -9.16 -9.76 9.07
N ASN A 312 -9.13 -10.59 10.12
CA ASN A 312 -10.12 -10.54 11.19
C ASN A 312 -9.43 -10.30 12.54
N PRO A 313 -9.25 -9.03 12.96
CA PRO A 313 -8.68 -8.72 14.26
C PRO A 313 -9.42 -9.46 15.37
N ARG A 314 -8.66 -10.08 16.29
CA ARG A 314 -9.24 -10.81 17.43
C ARG A 314 -10.02 -9.87 18.34
N GLU A 315 -11.02 -10.39 19.04
CA GLU A 315 -11.70 -9.66 20.11
C GLU A 315 -10.70 -9.27 21.21
N GLY A 316 -10.73 -8.00 21.62
CA GLY A 316 -9.83 -7.46 22.64
C GLY A 316 -8.42 -7.11 22.16
N SER A 317 -8.15 -7.12 20.86
CA SER A 317 -6.93 -6.52 20.31
C SER A 317 -6.91 -5.01 20.55
N GLY A 318 -5.72 -4.41 20.53
CA GLY A 318 -5.58 -2.97 20.48
C GLY A 318 -6.13 -2.37 19.19
N ALA A 319 -6.24 -1.04 19.13
CA ALA A 319 -6.76 -0.35 17.96
C ALA A 319 -5.75 -0.37 16.80
N GLY A 320 -6.26 -0.42 15.57
CA GLY A 320 -5.49 -0.10 14.38
C GLY A 320 -5.25 1.41 14.29
N VAL A 321 -4.04 1.82 13.95
CA VAL A 321 -3.64 3.21 13.78
C VAL A 321 -2.95 3.43 12.44
N PHE A 322 -3.26 4.52 11.76
CA PHE A 322 -2.53 4.94 10.56
C PHE A 322 -1.15 5.51 10.94
N VAL A 323 -0.19 5.41 10.02
CA VAL A 323 1.08 6.12 10.16
C VAL A 323 0.83 7.62 10.06
N SER A 324 1.36 8.40 11.01
CA SER A 324 1.20 9.85 11.04
C SER A 324 2.32 10.55 10.29
N VAL A 325 1.98 11.60 9.55
CA VAL A 325 2.96 12.52 8.97
C VAL A 325 3.48 13.44 10.07
N CYS A 326 4.81 13.43 10.29
CA CYS A 326 5.45 14.25 11.29
C CYS A 326 5.78 15.66 10.75
N ASP A 327 5.90 16.63 11.65
CA ASP A 327 6.56 17.89 11.30
C ASP A 327 8.03 17.64 10.93
N GLN A 328 8.62 18.58 10.16
CA GLN A 328 9.96 18.42 9.62
C GLN A 328 11.02 18.13 10.71
N THR A 329 10.93 18.79 11.87
CA THR A 329 11.91 18.61 12.95
C THR A 329 11.84 17.21 13.54
N THR A 330 10.65 16.71 13.76
CA THR A 330 10.42 15.35 14.27
C THR A 330 10.82 14.31 13.22
N GLN A 331 10.52 14.56 11.95
CA GLN A 331 10.95 13.68 10.85
C GLN A 331 12.47 13.56 10.78
N GLU A 332 13.21 14.69 10.88
CA GLU A 332 14.68 14.67 10.92
C GLU A 332 15.22 13.83 12.10
N VAL A 333 14.55 13.81 13.24
CA VAL A 333 14.94 12.94 14.37
C VAL A 333 14.65 11.47 14.03
N TYR A 334 13.51 11.15 13.44
CA TYR A 334 13.17 9.80 12.99
C TYR A 334 14.17 9.29 11.97
N ASP A 335 14.58 10.11 11.00
CA ASP A 335 15.60 9.77 10.00
C ASP A 335 16.96 9.46 10.63
N GLN A 336 17.35 10.23 11.66
CA GLN A 336 18.58 9.96 12.42
C GLN A 336 18.51 8.65 13.22
N ILE A 337 17.38 8.36 13.87
CA ILE A 337 17.15 7.10 14.57
C ILE A 337 17.21 5.94 13.59
N TRP A 338 16.51 6.05 12.45
CA TRP A 338 16.49 5.04 11.40
C TRP A 338 17.86 4.76 10.80
N THR A 339 18.63 5.81 10.50
CA THR A 339 19.99 5.67 10.00
C THR A 339 20.89 4.89 10.97
N ARG A 340 20.79 5.18 12.28
CA ARG A 340 21.53 4.40 13.32
C ARG A 340 21.01 2.96 13.43
N LEU A 341 19.72 2.77 13.24
CA LEU A 341 19.12 1.45 13.31
C LEU A 341 19.59 0.55 12.14
N ARG A 342 19.78 1.13 10.96
CA ARG A 342 20.25 0.45 9.75
C ARG A 342 21.76 0.31 9.62
N SER A 343 22.56 1.03 10.41
CA SER A 343 24.03 0.92 10.47
C SER A 343 24.46 -0.22 11.39
#